data_4c66519eee41f5771303494ed4557f22
#
_entry.id   4c66519eee41f5771303494ed4557f22
#
_cell.length_a   1.000
_cell.length_b   1.000
_cell.length_c   1.000
_cell.angle_alpha   90.00
_cell.angle_beta   90.00
_cell.angle_gamma   90.00
#
_symmetry.space_group_name_H-M   'P 1'
#
loop_
_entity.id
_entity.type
_entity.pdbx_description
1 polymer ?
#
loop_
_entity_poly.entity_id
_entity_poly.type
_entity_poly.pdbx_seq_one_letter_code
_entity_poly.pdbx_strand_id
1 'polypeptide(L)'
;MSNVKAFGAVGDGETDDTQAIRHAVTDADGRLQFPRGNYLISETIEIKLDEVGRIGIDGNDGTATIVMAGEGPAFRIIGTHGGTGDPNSAKPNVWERQRMPTIRNIEITGTNPKADGVELIGTMQAIIEGVLIRQVRHGILLHKRNRNVGIYDSHIYHNTGVGVFLEDLNLHQINICGNHISYNRLGGIRIERSEIRNLQITGNDIEYNNHQAFKTDPEPTAEIYIDTTAEHASVNEVTVASNTIQATSSPGGANIRIKEKKGQDLPPGLWSITGNIIGSQENNVHLTGCHGIVLSGNHIYSCEQHNVLLEECSQINLTGNNFRRHTDLANTGIRMRDSHDCVISGCIIQDESPEGQASGVSLIELLRCRRITIQGVQFIDGAPFGLAAGDCSELIINGCIFSGDLNKTPRRSRGSIQFVGEGQKNLISACQIDGAMKLEAAAGVVVFNSIGDGITQ
;
A
#
# COMPACT_ATOMS: atom_id res chain seq x y z
N MET A 1 41.80 2.41 -5.17
CA MET A 1 41.18 3.57 -4.50
C MET A 1 39.86 3.87 -5.23
N SER A 2 38.78 3.99 -4.53
CA SER A 2 37.43 3.96 -5.11
C SER A 2 36.80 5.34 -5.32
N ASN A 3 37.59 6.41 -5.16
CA ASN A 3 37.11 7.78 -5.29
C ASN A 3 36.91 8.15 -6.74
N VAL A 4 35.69 8.50 -7.17
CA VAL A 4 35.37 8.84 -8.57
C VAL A 4 36.18 10.04 -9.09
N LYS A 5 36.62 10.96 -8.20
CA LYS A 5 37.51 12.08 -8.59
C LYS A 5 38.89 11.63 -9.06
N ALA A 6 39.38 10.46 -8.61
CA ALA A 6 40.63 9.88 -9.09
C ALA A 6 40.52 9.37 -10.52
N PHE A 7 39.32 9.22 -11.05
CA PHE A 7 39.01 8.83 -12.43
C PHE A 7 38.60 10.03 -13.31
N GLY A 8 38.68 11.24 -12.78
CA GLY A 8 38.43 12.47 -13.51
C GLY A 8 37.09 13.17 -13.23
N ALA A 9 36.26 12.62 -12.34
CA ALA A 9 35.02 13.30 -11.98
C ALA A 9 35.29 14.59 -11.19
N VAL A 10 34.59 15.67 -11.53
CA VAL A 10 34.77 17.00 -10.93
C VAL A 10 33.83 17.23 -9.79
N GLY A 11 32.53 16.96 -9.98
CA GLY A 11 31.48 17.12 -8.99
C GLY A 11 31.15 18.58 -8.67
N ASP A 12 31.22 19.46 -9.68
CA ASP A 12 30.90 20.91 -9.59
C ASP A 12 29.46 21.24 -9.96
N GLY A 13 28.69 20.28 -10.51
CA GLY A 13 27.31 20.44 -10.97
C GLY A 13 27.19 21.00 -12.40
N GLU A 14 28.28 21.28 -13.08
CA GLU A 14 28.33 21.85 -14.44
C GLU A 14 29.04 20.92 -15.42
N THR A 15 30.17 20.34 -15.01
CA THR A 15 30.94 19.39 -15.80
C THR A 15 30.21 18.06 -15.92
N ASP A 16 30.10 17.51 -17.13
CA ASP A 16 29.53 16.17 -17.33
C ASP A 16 30.52 15.09 -16.85
N ASP A 17 30.20 14.49 -15.72
CA ASP A 17 31.00 13.47 -15.05
C ASP A 17 30.70 12.04 -15.56
N THR A 18 29.81 11.86 -16.55
CA THR A 18 29.34 10.55 -17.02
C THR A 18 30.48 9.61 -17.36
N GLN A 19 31.44 10.06 -18.18
CA GLN A 19 32.54 9.20 -18.64
C GLN A 19 33.55 8.90 -17.52
N ALA A 20 33.80 9.85 -16.63
CA ALA A 20 34.67 9.65 -15.48
C ALA A 20 34.11 8.60 -14.52
N ILE A 21 32.78 8.66 -14.27
CA ILE A 21 32.09 7.68 -13.40
C ILE A 21 32.05 6.30 -14.08
N ARG A 22 31.77 6.21 -15.39
CA ARG A 22 31.86 4.95 -16.15
C ARG A 22 33.25 4.32 -16.09
N HIS A 23 34.29 5.13 -16.19
CA HIS A 23 35.68 4.67 -16.03
C HIS A 23 35.91 4.13 -14.61
N ALA A 24 35.39 4.81 -13.58
CA ALA A 24 35.43 4.32 -12.21
C ALA A 24 34.68 3.00 -12.02
N VAL A 25 33.54 2.78 -12.70
CA VAL A 25 32.79 1.51 -12.66
C VAL A 25 33.66 0.34 -13.13
N THR A 26 34.45 0.52 -14.16
CA THR A 26 35.31 -0.57 -14.75
C THR A 26 36.60 -0.78 -13.99
N ASP A 27 37.27 0.28 -13.57
CA ASP A 27 38.67 0.24 -13.13
C ASP A 27 38.85 0.39 -11.61
N ALA A 28 37.78 0.71 -10.86
CA ALA A 28 37.83 0.72 -9.41
C ALA A 28 37.86 -0.70 -8.80
N ASP A 29 38.09 -0.75 -7.50
CA ASP A 29 38.17 -2.00 -6.72
C ASP A 29 36.78 -2.53 -6.25
N GLY A 30 35.71 -2.20 -6.98
CA GLY A 30 34.32 -2.57 -6.65
C GLY A 30 33.63 -1.61 -5.68
N ARG A 31 34.28 -0.50 -5.32
CA ARG A 31 33.65 0.57 -4.54
C ARG A 31 33.69 1.88 -5.32
N LEU A 32 32.54 2.51 -5.53
CA LEU A 32 32.40 3.85 -6.07
C LEU A 32 32.10 4.83 -4.94
N GLN A 33 33.09 5.57 -4.49
CA GLN A 33 32.93 6.59 -3.47
C GLN A 33 32.81 7.97 -4.12
N PHE A 34 31.72 8.65 -3.81
CA PHE A 34 31.45 10.02 -4.25
C PHE A 34 31.74 11.00 -3.11
N PRO A 35 32.86 11.70 -3.09
CA PRO A 35 33.09 12.78 -2.14
C PRO A 35 32.05 13.89 -2.32
N ARG A 36 31.97 14.80 -1.36
CA ARG A 36 31.07 15.96 -1.42
C ARG A 36 31.17 16.66 -2.77
N GLY A 37 29.99 16.85 -3.41
CA GLY A 37 29.87 17.51 -4.72
C GLY A 37 28.57 17.18 -5.41
N ASN A 38 28.30 17.89 -6.51
CA ASN A 38 27.18 17.66 -7.40
C ASN A 38 27.71 17.08 -8.71
N TYR A 39 27.45 15.81 -8.96
CA TYR A 39 27.95 15.08 -10.13
C TYR A 39 26.89 15.08 -11.23
N LEU A 40 27.07 15.93 -12.25
CA LEU A 40 26.18 15.97 -13.40
C LEU A 40 26.46 14.77 -14.30
N ILE A 41 25.42 14.03 -14.66
CA ILE A 41 25.49 12.93 -15.64
C ILE A 41 24.46 13.13 -16.73
N SER A 42 24.88 12.99 -17.98
CA SER A 42 24.02 13.14 -19.17
C SER A 42 23.44 11.82 -19.68
N GLU A 43 23.92 10.69 -19.20
CA GLU A 43 23.45 9.36 -19.56
C GLU A 43 23.48 8.42 -18.34
N THR A 44 22.66 7.38 -18.39
CA THR A 44 22.62 6.31 -17.39
C THR A 44 24.00 5.70 -17.14
N ILE A 45 24.37 5.57 -15.87
CA ILE A 45 25.51 4.77 -15.45
C ILE A 45 25.07 3.32 -15.36
N GLU A 46 25.36 2.55 -16.41
CA GLU A 46 25.08 1.10 -16.42
C GLU A 46 26.18 0.32 -15.69
N ILE A 47 25.79 -0.59 -14.82
CA ILE A 47 26.67 -1.43 -14.01
C ILE A 47 26.30 -2.88 -14.26
N LYS A 48 27.07 -3.56 -15.09
CA LYS A 48 26.86 -4.98 -15.43
C LYS A 48 27.68 -5.85 -14.50
N LEU A 49 26.99 -6.49 -13.54
CA LEU A 49 27.62 -7.26 -12.47
C LEU A 49 28.39 -8.50 -12.95
N ASP A 50 28.08 -9.03 -14.14
CA ASP A 50 28.84 -10.13 -14.75
C ASP A 50 30.21 -9.66 -15.30
N GLU A 51 30.32 -8.41 -15.68
CA GLU A 51 31.56 -7.79 -16.15
C GLU A 51 32.41 -7.30 -14.96
N VAL A 52 31.84 -6.46 -14.09
CA VAL A 52 32.59 -5.76 -13.04
C VAL A 52 32.62 -6.48 -11.69
N GLY A 53 31.74 -7.44 -11.49
CA GLY A 53 31.62 -8.15 -10.22
C GLY A 53 30.84 -7.38 -9.15
N ARG A 54 31.16 -7.62 -7.87
CA ARG A 54 30.47 -6.96 -6.74
C ARG A 54 30.82 -5.48 -6.71
N ILE A 55 29.78 -4.66 -6.50
CA ILE A 55 29.95 -3.20 -6.47
C ILE A 55 29.14 -2.56 -5.36
N GLY A 56 29.67 -1.50 -4.77
CA GLY A 56 29.00 -0.62 -3.83
C GLY A 56 29.16 0.85 -4.23
N ILE A 57 28.05 1.57 -4.26
CA ILE A 57 28.00 3.02 -4.48
C ILE A 57 27.77 3.70 -3.14
N ASP A 58 28.59 4.67 -2.79
CA ASP A 58 28.55 5.36 -1.50
C ASP A 58 28.74 6.89 -1.69
N GLY A 59 27.73 7.65 -1.25
CA GLY A 59 27.70 9.12 -1.34
C GLY A 59 28.34 9.84 -0.15
N ASN A 60 29.19 9.15 0.62
CA ASN A 60 29.95 9.75 1.70
C ASN A 60 29.05 10.47 2.74
N ASP A 61 28.19 9.69 3.39
CA ASP A 61 27.24 10.15 4.40
C ASP A 61 26.23 11.22 3.90
N GLY A 62 25.78 11.09 2.63
CA GLY A 62 24.77 11.97 2.05
C GLY A 62 25.28 13.33 1.58
N THR A 63 26.59 13.49 1.42
CA THR A 63 27.19 14.77 0.99
C THR A 63 27.37 14.88 -0.52
N ALA A 64 27.08 13.82 -1.27
CA ALA A 64 27.15 13.77 -2.72
C ALA A 64 25.76 13.73 -3.35
N THR A 65 25.58 14.50 -4.43
CA THR A 65 24.36 14.52 -5.25
C THR A 65 24.70 14.10 -6.68
N ILE A 66 23.95 13.14 -7.21
CA ILE A 66 23.93 12.82 -8.63
C ILE A 66 22.81 13.63 -9.30
N VAL A 67 23.15 14.38 -10.34
CA VAL A 67 22.20 15.17 -11.12
C VAL A 67 22.04 14.53 -12.49
N MET A 68 20.93 13.81 -12.70
CA MET A 68 20.62 13.16 -13.98
C MET A 68 20.00 14.17 -14.95
N ALA A 69 20.75 14.55 -15.96
CA ALA A 69 20.31 15.45 -17.02
C ALA A 69 19.79 14.72 -18.27
N GLY A 70 20.07 13.44 -18.41
CA GLY A 70 19.60 12.60 -19.49
C GLY A 70 18.28 11.88 -19.23
N GLU A 71 17.84 11.04 -20.16
CA GLU A 71 16.69 10.16 -20.02
C GLU A 71 17.08 8.83 -19.36
N GLY A 72 16.17 8.23 -18.59
CA GLY A 72 16.34 6.95 -17.90
C GLY A 72 16.96 7.09 -16.50
N PRO A 73 17.34 5.97 -15.86
CA PRO A 73 17.81 5.97 -14.48
C PRO A 73 19.22 6.55 -14.35
N ALA A 74 19.50 7.23 -13.25
CA ALA A 74 20.85 7.66 -12.93
C ALA A 74 21.80 6.46 -12.82
N PHE A 75 21.37 5.42 -12.10
CA PHE A 75 22.08 4.14 -12.00
C PHE A 75 21.20 2.98 -12.44
N ARG A 76 21.72 2.15 -13.34
CA ARG A 76 21.11 0.88 -13.72
C ARG A 76 22.04 -0.26 -13.35
N ILE A 77 21.60 -1.09 -12.39
CA ILE A 77 22.37 -2.27 -11.97
C ILE A 77 21.79 -3.50 -12.67
N ILE A 78 22.62 -4.18 -13.44
CA ILE A 78 22.24 -5.33 -14.25
C ILE A 78 23.00 -6.56 -13.77
N GLY A 79 22.26 -7.51 -13.18
CA GLY A 79 22.76 -8.84 -12.86
C GLY A 79 22.27 -9.88 -13.87
N THR A 80 22.72 -11.10 -13.69
CA THR A 80 22.33 -12.24 -14.55
C THR A 80 21.51 -13.31 -13.80
N HIS A 81 20.93 -12.93 -12.65
CA HIS A 81 20.03 -13.83 -11.95
C HIS A 81 18.73 -14.02 -12.75
N GLY A 82 18.55 -15.22 -13.28
CA GLY A 82 17.35 -15.62 -14.03
C GLY A 82 16.65 -16.85 -13.45
N GLY A 83 17.03 -17.24 -12.22
CA GLY A 83 16.48 -18.41 -11.55
C GLY A 83 15.14 -18.16 -10.86
N THR A 84 14.63 -19.19 -10.19
CA THR A 84 13.40 -19.13 -9.40
C THR A 84 13.66 -18.73 -7.94
N GLY A 85 12.66 -18.87 -7.06
CA GLY A 85 12.82 -18.76 -5.61
C GLY A 85 13.69 -19.88 -4.99
N ASP A 86 13.87 -21.02 -5.66
CA ASP A 86 14.74 -22.09 -5.19
C ASP A 86 16.22 -21.63 -5.13
N PRO A 87 16.91 -21.79 -3.98
CA PRO A 87 18.32 -21.45 -3.84
C PRO A 87 19.22 -22.13 -4.90
N ASN A 88 18.89 -23.34 -5.29
CA ASN A 88 19.66 -24.12 -6.28
C ASN A 88 19.50 -23.59 -7.71
N SER A 89 18.54 -22.72 -7.97
CA SER A 89 18.34 -22.11 -9.29
C SER A 89 19.33 -20.97 -9.59
N ALA A 90 20.00 -20.44 -8.59
CA ALA A 90 21.00 -19.38 -8.76
C ALA A 90 22.33 -19.96 -9.24
N LYS A 91 22.82 -19.53 -10.38
CA LYS A 91 24.11 -19.97 -10.93
C LYS A 91 25.28 -19.59 -10.03
N PRO A 92 26.37 -20.38 -9.99
CA PRO A 92 27.53 -20.10 -9.13
C PRO A 92 28.10 -18.68 -9.29
N ASN A 93 28.23 -18.18 -10.51
CA ASN A 93 28.74 -16.84 -10.78
C ASN A 93 27.88 -15.72 -10.17
N VAL A 94 26.56 -15.94 -10.04
CA VAL A 94 25.66 -15.00 -9.37
C VAL A 94 25.97 -14.93 -7.88
N TRP A 95 26.14 -16.09 -7.24
CA TRP A 95 26.50 -16.18 -5.82
C TRP A 95 27.90 -15.63 -5.53
N GLU A 96 28.87 -15.94 -6.36
CA GLU A 96 30.27 -15.59 -6.10
C GLU A 96 30.59 -14.15 -6.46
N ARG A 97 30.03 -13.63 -7.57
CA ARG A 97 30.47 -12.38 -8.17
C ARG A 97 29.45 -11.27 -8.25
N GLN A 98 28.13 -11.56 -8.20
CA GLN A 98 27.10 -10.55 -8.50
C GLN A 98 26.18 -10.22 -7.32
N ARG A 99 26.30 -10.94 -6.20
CA ARG A 99 25.45 -10.72 -5.03
C ARG A 99 25.75 -9.41 -4.35
N MET A 100 24.70 -8.86 -3.71
CA MET A 100 24.75 -7.74 -2.78
C MET A 100 25.34 -6.45 -3.38
N PRO A 101 24.90 -6.02 -4.60
CA PRO A 101 25.18 -4.66 -5.02
C PRO A 101 24.51 -3.67 -4.09
N THR A 102 25.18 -2.58 -3.73
CA THR A 102 24.66 -1.60 -2.77
C THR A 102 24.69 -0.18 -3.32
N ILE A 103 23.65 0.61 -2.97
CA ILE A 103 23.61 2.06 -3.19
C ILE A 103 23.27 2.69 -1.84
N ARG A 104 24.16 3.53 -1.32
CA ARG A 104 24.02 4.08 0.03
C ARG A 104 24.39 5.56 0.13
N ASN A 105 23.70 6.24 1.06
CA ASN A 105 24.10 7.57 1.53
C ASN A 105 24.31 8.60 0.41
N ILE A 106 23.46 8.60 -0.61
CA ILE A 106 23.62 9.47 -1.78
C ILE A 106 22.29 10.12 -2.15
N GLU A 107 22.35 11.39 -2.58
CA GLU A 107 21.22 12.05 -3.20
C GLU A 107 21.21 11.81 -4.70
N ILE A 108 20.03 11.57 -5.27
CA ILE A 108 19.78 11.48 -6.71
C ILE A 108 18.66 12.45 -7.06
N THR A 109 18.93 13.34 -8.01
CA THR A 109 17.94 14.29 -8.54
C THR A 109 18.01 14.34 -10.07
N GLY A 110 16.97 14.84 -10.73
CA GLY A 110 16.90 14.93 -12.18
C GLY A 110 16.54 16.32 -12.68
N THR A 111 17.07 16.71 -13.81
CA THR A 111 16.68 17.92 -14.55
C THR A 111 15.92 17.59 -15.84
N ASN A 112 15.93 16.32 -16.29
CA ASN A 112 15.15 15.83 -17.41
C ASN A 112 13.83 15.24 -16.90
N PRO A 113 12.67 15.53 -17.52
CA PRO A 113 11.38 14.98 -17.12
C PRO A 113 11.25 13.46 -17.27
N LYS A 114 12.17 12.82 -18.01
CA LYS A 114 12.25 11.36 -18.16
C LYS A 114 13.41 10.75 -17.36
N ALA A 115 14.10 11.52 -16.53
CA ALA A 115 15.09 10.98 -15.62
C ALA A 115 14.42 10.11 -14.56
N ASP A 116 15.02 8.97 -14.25
CA ASP A 116 14.64 8.11 -13.12
C ASP A 116 15.79 8.02 -12.11
N GLY A 117 15.50 7.54 -10.90
CA GLY A 117 16.55 7.39 -9.89
C GLY A 117 17.39 6.14 -10.11
N VAL A 118 16.94 4.99 -9.61
CA VAL A 118 17.67 3.72 -9.66
C VAL A 118 16.83 2.64 -10.33
N GLU A 119 17.47 1.83 -11.17
CA GLU A 119 16.84 0.65 -11.78
C GLU A 119 17.62 -0.63 -11.47
N LEU A 120 16.91 -1.69 -11.03
CA LEU A 120 17.48 -3.01 -10.75
C LEU A 120 16.91 -4.06 -11.72
N ILE A 121 17.81 -4.76 -12.41
CA ILE A 121 17.47 -5.81 -13.37
C ILE A 121 18.33 -7.05 -13.11
N GLY A 122 17.74 -8.21 -12.88
CA GLY A 122 18.47 -9.47 -12.71
C GLY A 122 19.39 -9.52 -11.50
N THR A 123 19.13 -8.70 -10.47
CA THR A 123 19.99 -8.59 -9.30
C THR A 123 19.68 -9.63 -8.24
N MET A 124 20.65 -9.89 -7.37
CA MET A 124 20.52 -10.74 -6.20
C MET A 124 21.05 -10.04 -4.96
N GLN A 125 20.26 -10.00 -3.90
CA GLN A 125 20.58 -9.37 -2.62
C GLN A 125 20.96 -7.87 -2.74
N ALA A 126 20.34 -7.14 -3.68
CA ALA A 126 20.59 -5.72 -3.83
C ALA A 126 20.07 -4.94 -2.61
N ILE A 127 20.83 -3.94 -2.17
CA ILE A 127 20.49 -3.08 -1.04
C ILE A 127 20.54 -1.62 -1.47
N ILE A 128 19.44 -0.91 -1.25
CA ILE A 128 19.34 0.55 -1.37
C ILE A 128 19.03 1.09 0.02
N GLU A 129 19.90 1.92 0.57
CA GLU A 129 19.85 2.34 1.98
C GLU A 129 20.31 3.79 2.18
N GLY A 130 19.54 4.56 2.96
CA GLY A 130 19.91 5.93 3.28
C GLY A 130 20.04 6.84 2.06
N VAL A 131 19.26 6.60 1.01
CA VAL A 131 19.28 7.41 -0.20
C VAL A 131 18.20 8.50 -0.16
N LEU A 132 18.47 9.63 -0.80
CA LEU A 132 17.52 10.69 -1.04
C LEU A 132 17.24 10.73 -2.55
N ILE A 133 16.02 10.41 -3.00
CA ILE A 133 15.66 10.44 -4.43
C ILE A 133 14.48 11.39 -4.64
N ARG A 134 14.71 12.42 -5.43
CA ARG A 134 13.69 13.45 -5.69
C ARG A 134 13.81 14.08 -7.07
N GLN A 135 12.72 14.70 -7.53
CA GLN A 135 12.69 15.47 -8.79
C GLN A 135 13.09 14.62 -10.02
N VAL A 136 12.85 13.32 -9.96
CA VAL A 136 12.94 12.41 -11.10
C VAL A 136 11.53 11.97 -11.51
N ARG A 137 11.44 11.13 -12.56
CA ARG A 137 10.16 10.51 -12.93
C ARG A 137 9.82 9.41 -11.92
N HIS A 138 10.52 8.29 -11.94
CA HIS A 138 10.38 7.21 -10.96
C HIS A 138 11.59 7.17 -10.03
N GLY A 139 11.32 6.99 -8.72
CA GLY A 139 12.40 6.95 -7.73
C GLY A 139 13.23 5.68 -7.85
N ILE A 140 12.64 4.52 -7.59
CA ILE A 140 13.28 3.19 -7.68
C ILE A 140 12.41 2.30 -8.56
N LEU A 141 13.01 1.69 -9.59
CA LEU A 141 12.38 0.74 -10.49
C LEU A 141 12.99 -0.65 -10.34
N LEU A 142 12.14 -1.66 -10.29
CA LEU A 142 12.55 -3.06 -10.33
C LEU A 142 11.88 -3.73 -11.52
N HIS A 143 12.67 -4.31 -12.42
CA HIS A 143 12.18 -4.95 -13.63
C HIS A 143 12.69 -6.39 -13.81
N LYS A 144 11.99 -7.16 -14.61
CA LYS A 144 12.31 -8.52 -15.05
C LYS A 144 12.44 -9.49 -13.89
N ARG A 145 13.64 -9.72 -13.40
CA ARG A 145 13.93 -10.65 -12.33
C ARG A 145 14.84 -10.03 -11.28
N ASN A 146 14.44 -10.13 -10.02
CA ASN A 146 15.29 -9.76 -8.89
C ASN A 146 15.04 -10.73 -7.73
N ARG A 147 15.96 -10.79 -6.77
CA ARG A 147 15.85 -11.65 -5.61
C ARG A 147 16.46 -11.02 -4.36
N ASN A 148 15.77 -11.16 -3.21
CA ASN A 148 16.24 -10.71 -1.91
C ASN A 148 16.65 -9.23 -1.90
N VAL A 149 15.76 -8.35 -2.36
CA VAL A 149 16.02 -6.89 -2.43
C VAL A 149 15.68 -6.24 -1.10
N GLY A 150 16.48 -5.27 -0.68
CA GLY A 150 16.19 -4.40 0.45
C GLY A 150 16.18 -2.92 0.08
N ILE A 151 15.18 -2.18 0.52
CA ILE A 151 15.05 -0.72 0.41
C ILE A 151 14.80 -0.20 1.81
N TYR A 152 15.80 0.51 2.38
CA TYR A 152 15.83 0.86 3.77
C TYR A 152 16.13 2.35 4.02
N ASP A 153 15.53 2.91 5.07
CA ASP A 153 15.91 4.19 5.68
C ASP A 153 16.13 5.33 4.67
N SER A 154 15.30 5.36 3.62
CA SER A 154 15.45 6.23 2.46
C SER A 154 14.33 7.26 2.37
N HIS A 155 14.60 8.40 1.73
CA HIS A 155 13.63 9.45 1.43
C HIS A 155 13.39 9.49 -0.08
N ILE A 156 12.16 9.18 -0.52
CA ILE A 156 11.79 9.11 -1.93
C ILE A 156 10.58 10.01 -2.15
N TYR A 157 10.81 11.23 -2.62
CA TYR A 157 9.74 12.22 -2.67
C TYR A 157 9.82 13.22 -3.83
N HIS A 158 8.69 13.90 -4.11
CA HIS A 158 8.55 14.87 -5.19
C HIS A 158 8.99 14.35 -6.57
N ASN A 159 8.66 13.09 -6.87
CA ASN A 159 8.89 12.49 -8.17
C ASN A 159 7.63 12.58 -9.03
N THR A 160 7.79 12.86 -10.33
CA THR A 160 6.65 13.04 -11.25
C THR A 160 5.96 11.73 -11.63
N GLY A 161 6.53 10.60 -11.27
CA GLY A 161 5.99 9.25 -11.42
C GLY A 161 5.73 8.60 -10.06
N VAL A 162 6.21 7.38 -9.89
CA VAL A 162 6.02 6.53 -8.71
C VAL A 162 7.27 6.56 -7.81
N GLY A 163 7.08 6.50 -6.51
CA GLY A 163 8.19 6.43 -5.55
C GLY A 163 9.00 5.13 -5.72
N VAL A 164 8.37 3.98 -5.50
CA VAL A 164 8.95 2.64 -5.70
C VAL A 164 8.05 1.85 -6.64
N PHE A 165 8.55 1.53 -7.82
CA PHE A 165 7.80 0.88 -8.88
C PHE A 165 8.34 -0.50 -9.21
N LEU A 166 7.51 -1.53 -9.01
CA LEU A 166 7.77 -2.92 -9.35
C LEU A 166 6.90 -3.27 -10.56
N GLU A 167 7.50 -3.34 -11.73
CA GLU A 167 6.79 -3.47 -13.01
C GLU A 167 7.36 -4.60 -13.85
N ASP A 168 6.48 -5.44 -14.42
CA ASP A 168 6.88 -6.60 -15.24
C ASP A 168 8.00 -7.41 -14.56
N LEU A 169 7.82 -7.67 -13.26
CA LEU A 169 8.84 -8.19 -12.38
C LEU A 169 8.49 -9.59 -11.88
N ASN A 170 9.46 -10.49 -11.87
CA ASN A 170 9.41 -11.69 -11.04
C ASN A 170 10.42 -11.54 -9.90
N LEU A 171 9.92 -11.51 -8.66
CA LEU A 171 10.73 -11.24 -7.49
C LEU A 171 10.39 -12.17 -6.33
N HIS A 172 11.43 -12.69 -5.68
CA HIS A 172 11.29 -13.48 -4.47
C HIS A 172 12.07 -12.81 -3.34
N GLN A 173 11.35 -12.40 -2.31
CA GLN A 173 11.76 -11.68 -1.11
C GLN A 173 12.18 -10.22 -1.37
N ILE A 174 11.37 -9.31 -0.86
CA ILE A 174 11.70 -7.88 -0.81
C ILE A 174 11.25 -7.27 0.51
N ASN A 175 12.11 -6.46 1.10
CA ASN A 175 11.81 -5.64 2.26
C ASN A 175 11.86 -4.15 1.87
N ILE A 176 10.79 -3.43 2.16
CA ILE A 176 10.68 -1.97 2.04
C ILE A 176 10.40 -1.47 3.45
N CYS A 177 11.43 -1.00 4.17
CA CYS A 177 11.36 -0.74 5.60
C CYS A 177 12.00 0.59 6.01
N GLY A 178 11.33 1.33 6.89
CA GLY A 178 11.90 2.55 7.49
C GLY A 178 12.00 3.74 6.52
N ASN A 179 11.26 3.73 5.41
CA ASN A 179 11.37 4.77 4.40
C ASN A 179 10.32 5.86 4.59
N HIS A 180 10.64 7.09 4.13
CA HIS A 180 9.69 8.14 3.83
C HIS A 180 9.43 8.17 2.32
N ILE A 181 8.20 7.85 1.91
CA ILE A 181 7.80 7.80 0.50
C ILE A 181 6.62 8.75 0.31
N SER A 182 6.90 9.99 -0.14
CA SER A 182 5.88 11.03 -0.10
C SER A 182 5.89 11.95 -1.32
N TYR A 183 4.73 12.57 -1.60
CA TYR A 183 4.60 13.55 -2.68
C TYR A 183 5.04 13.04 -4.06
N ASN A 184 4.92 11.74 -4.34
CA ASN A 184 5.14 11.20 -5.68
C ASN A 184 3.81 11.26 -6.46
N ARG A 185 3.83 11.76 -7.70
CA ARG A 185 2.60 12.10 -8.41
C ARG A 185 1.73 10.90 -8.73
N LEU A 186 2.30 9.75 -9.06
CA LEU A 186 1.58 8.56 -9.54
C LEU A 186 1.45 7.44 -8.48
N GLY A 187 1.80 7.73 -7.23
CA GLY A 187 1.69 6.79 -6.11
C GLY A 187 2.98 6.55 -5.36
N GLY A 188 2.89 6.02 -4.15
CA GLY A 188 4.05 5.73 -3.29
C GLY A 188 4.75 4.45 -3.71
N ILE A 189 4.13 3.30 -3.45
CA ILE A 189 4.58 1.96 -3.86
C ILE A 189 3.58 1.40 -4.85
N ARG A 190 4.05 1.01 -6.04
CA ARG A 190 3.18 0.49 -7.10
C ARG A 190 3.71 -0.83 -7.65
N ILE A 191 2.84 -1.83 -7.76
CA ILE A 191 3.15 -3.17 -8.24
C ILE A 191 2.17 -3.54 -9.35
N GLU A 192 2.65 -3.77 -10.55
CA GLU A 192 1.83 -4.12 -11.71
C GLU A 192 2.49 -5.20 -12.55
N ARG A 193 1.66 -6.07 -13.15
CA ARG A 193 2.11 -7.14 -14.07
C ARG A 193 3.27 -7.98 -13.52
N SER A 194 3.26 -8.21 -12.20
CA SER A 194 4.40 -8.79 -11.50
C SER A 194 4.01 -10.05 -10.73
N GLU A 195 4.97 -10.96 -10.61
CA GLU A 195 4.90 -12.12 -9.73
C GLU A 195 5.84 -11.92 -8.56
N ILE A 196 5.28 -11.73 -7.35
CA ILE A 196 6.05 -11.41 -6.14
C ILE A 196 5.68 -12.36 -5.01
N ARG A 197 6.70 -12.83 -4.28
CA ARG A 197 6.60 -13.62 -3.06
C ARG A 197 7.41 -13.00 -1.94
N ASN A 198 6.90 -13.11 -0.71
CA ASN A 198 7.54 -12.59 0.51
C ASN A 198 7.80 -11.07 0.41
N LEU A 199 6.74 -10.28 0.28
CA LEU A 199 6.80 -8.81 0.30
C LEU A 199 6.57 -8.28 1.71
N GLN A 200 7.51 -7.49 2.22
CA GLN A 200 7.40 -6.78 3.48
C GLN A 200 7.39 -5.27 3.24
N ILE A 201 6.33 -4.59 3.67
CA ILE A 201 6.22 -3.12 3.70
C ILE A 201 6.00 -2.74 5.16
N THR A 202 7.06 -2.34 5.87
CA THR A 202 6.99 -2.21 7.32
C THR A 202 7.71 -0.98 7.85
N GLY A 203 7.07 -0.29 8.82
CA GLY A 203 7.68 0.86 9.49
C GLY A 203 7.94 2.07 8.60
N ASN A 204 7.20 2.20 7.49
CA ASN A 204 7.35 3.33 6.57
C ASN A 204 6.35 4.44 6.90
N ASP A 205 6.71 5.65 6.48
CA ASP A 205 5.81 6.77 6.33
C ASP A 205 5.51 6.97 4.84
N ILE A 206 4.27 6.67 4.41
CA ILE A 206 3.86 6.69 3.00
C ILE A 206 2.69 7.66 2.88
N GLU A 207 2.95 8.85 2.34
CA GLU A 207 1.95 9.89 2.42
C GLU A 207 1.91 10.86 1.23
N TYR A 208 0.71 11.38 0.95
CA TYR A 208 0.46 12.44 -0.03
C TYR A 208 0.97 12.13 -1.45
N ASN A 209 0.96 10.85 -1.84
CA ASN A 209 1.43 10.41 -3.16
C ASN A 209 0.32 10.53 -4.21
N ASN A 210 0.05 11.74 -4.68
CA ASN A 210 -0.96 12.02 -5.70
C ASN A 210 -0.69 13.33 -6.47
N HIS A 211 -1.60 13.69 -7.38
CA HIS A 211 -1.53 14.85 -8.25
C HIS A 211 -1.46 16.21 -7.52
N GLN A 212 -1.96 16.31 -6.29
CA GLN A 212 -2.08 17.59 -5.58
C GLN A 212 -0.71 18.24 -5.32
N ALA A 213 0.32 17.44 -5.03
CA ALA A 213 1.67 17.93 -4.84
C ALA A 213 2.23 18.64 -6.09
N PHE A 214 1.70 18.33 -7.27
CA PHE A 214 2.13 18.88 -8.56
C PHE A 214 1.14 19.87 -9.16
N LYS A 215 -0.04 20.06 -8.54
CA LYS A 215 -1.12 20.92 -9.04
C LYS A 215 -1.54 20.56 -10.48
N THR A 216 -1.57 19.28 -10.79
CA THR A 216 -2.02 18.73 -12.07
C THR A 216 -3.45 18.21 -11.97
N ASP A 217 -4.03 17.78 -13.10
CA ASP A 217 -5.33 17.16 -13.10
C ASP A 217 -5.34 15.87 -12.27
N PRO A 218 -6.43 15.57 -11.55
CA PRO A 218 -6.55 14.39 -10.73
C PRO A 218 -6.54 13.10 -11.57
N GLU A 219 -5.86 12.10 -11.06
CA GLU A 219 -5.90 10.74 -11.57
C GLU A 219 -5.96 9.74 -10.41
N PRO A 220 -6.60 8.59 -10.57
CA PRO A 220 -6.69 7.59 -9.52
C PRO A 220 -5.30 7.08 -9.11
N THR A 221 -4.91 7.35 -7.86
CA THR A 221 -3.63 6.93 -7.29
C THR A 221 -3.83 6.21 -5.95
N ALA A 222 -2.81 5.55 -5.46
CA ALA A 222 -2.79 5.04 -4.09
C ALA A 222 -1.39 5.18 -3.47
N GLU A 223 -1.37 5.24 -2.14
CA GLU A 223 -0.13 5.19 -1.39
C GLU A 223 0.55 3.84 -1.60
N ILE A 224 -0.22 2.75 -1.54
CA ILE A 224 0.19 1.39 -1.92
C ILE A 224 -0.81 0.86 -2.95
N TYR A 225 -0.36 0.64 -4.17
CA TYR A 225 -1.18 0.10 -5.27
C TYR A 225 -0.63 -1.23 -5.76
N ILE A 226 -1.48 -2.27 -5.77
CA ILE A 226 -1.11 -3.60 -6.24
C ILE A 226 -2.19 -4.11 -7.19
N ASP A 227 -1.80 -4.38 -8.43
CA ASP A 227 -2.68 -4.86 -9.49
C ASP A 227 -2.16 -6.19 -10.04
N THR A 228 -2.89 -7.27 -9.76
CA THR A 228 -2.60 -8.63 -10.25
C THR A 228 -3.62 -9.09 -11.29
N THR A 229 -4.31 -8.16 -11.97
CA THR A 229 -5.31 -8.50 -12.99
C THR A 229 -4.69 -8.97 -14.31
N ALA A 230 -3.42 -8.67 -14.55
CA ALA A 230 -2.69 -9.13 -15.72
C ALA A 230 -2.47 -10.65 -15.70
N GLU A 231 -2.26 -11.24 -16.88
CA GLU A 231 -1.91 -12.65 -17.00
C GLU A 231 -0.57 -12.91 -16.31
N HIS A 232 -0.49 -14.02 -15.54
CA HIS A 232 0.67 -14.40 -14.73
C HIS A 232 1.07 -13.46 -13.58
N ALA A 233 0.34 -12.36 -13.37
CA ALA A 233 0.56 -11.53 -12.20
C ALA A 233 0.04 -12.21 -10.93
N SER A 234 0.83 -12.21 -9.87
CA SER A 234 0.47 -12.81 -8.58
C SER A 234 1.34 -12.25 -7.46
N VAL A 235 0.74 -11.73 -6.41
CA VAL A 235 1.47 -11.20 -5.24
C VAL A 235 0.97 -11.91 -3.99
N ASN A 236 1.85 -12.67 -3.34
CA ASN A 236 1.53 -13.50 -2.18
C ASN A 236 2.55 -13.36 -1.06
N GLU A 237 2.18 -13.84 0.14
CA GLU A 237 3.03 -13.81 1.32
C GLU A 237 3.41 -12.36 1.67
N VAL A 238 2.39 -11.50 1.82
CA VAL A 238 2.56 -10.06 1.99
C VAL A 238 2.29 -9.64 3.43
N THR A 239 3.18 -8.81 3.96
CA THR A 239 2.97 -8.10 5.22
C THR A 239 3.03 -6.59 4.98
N VAL A 240 1.97 -5.89 5.34
CA VAL A 240 1.93 -4.41 5.41
C VAL A 240 1.71 -4.07 6.87
N ALA A 241 2.76 -3.65 7.60
CA ALA A 241 2.67 -3.53 9.05
C ALA A 241 3.37 -2.28 9.61
N SER A 242 2.77 -1.72 10.65
CA SER A 242 3.37 -0.62 11.42
C SER A 242 3.75 0.60 10.58
N ASN A 243 3.00 0.86 9.50
CA ASN A 243 3.19 2.03 8.66
C ASN A 243 2.22 3.15 9.06
N THR A 244 2.61 4.39 8.82
CA THR A 244 1.68 5.51 8.65
C THR A 244 1.39 5.66 7.16
N ILE A 245 0.10 5.57 6.79
CA ILE A 245 -0.34 5.62 5.39
C ILE A 245 -1.47 6.65 5.32
N GLN A 246 -1.19 7.82 4.80
CA GLN A 246 -2.18 8.88 4.75
C GLN A 246 -2.08 9.72 3.47
N ALA A 247 -3.18 10.36 3.11
CA ALA A 247 -3.21 11.17 1.90
C ALA A 247 -4.00 12.48 2.11
N THR A 248 -3.86 13.38 1.19
CA THR A 248 -4.93 14.36 0.91
C THR A 248 -5.89 13.68 -0.05
N SER A 249 -7.18 13.72 0.25
CA SER A 249 -8.19 13.08 -0.58
C SER A 249 -8.11 13.52 -2.03
N SER A 250 -8.19 12.57 -2.94
CA SER A 250 -8.18 12.79 -4.38
C SER A 250 -9.19 11.88 -5.09
N PRO A 251 -9.83 12.35 -6.19
CA PRO A 251 -10.82 11.57 -6.92
C PRO A 251 -10.29 10.19 -7.35
N GLY A 252 -11.02 9.13 -7.00
CA GLY A 252 -10.63 7.76 -7.27
C GLY A 252 -9.43 7.26 -6.45
N GLY A 253 -9.00 8.01 -5.44
CA GLY A 253 -7.82 7.70 -4.64
C GLY A 253 -8.05 6.62 -3.58
N ALA A 254 -6.97 5.97 -3.15
CA ALA A 254 -6.95 5.08 -2.01
C ALA A 254 -5.62 5.19 -1.24
N ASN A 255 -5.62 4.81 0.04
CA ASN A 255 -4.35 4.61 0.74
C ASN A 255 -3.78 3.22 0.38
N ILE A 256 -4.59 2.18 0.49
CA ILE A 256 -4.22 0.83 0.04
C ILE A 256 -5.24 0.41 -1.01
N ARG A 257 -4.79 0.17 -2.24
CA ARG A 257 -5.63 -0.38 -3.32
C ARG A 257 -5.04 -1.68 -3.82
N ILE A 258 -5.86 -2.74 -3.77
CA ILE A 258 -5.49 -4.05 -4.29
C ILE A 258 -6.56 -4.51 -5.27
N LYS A 259 -6.13 -4.91 -6.45
CA LYS A 259 -6.99 -5.51 -7.47
C LYS A 259 -6.48 -6.88 -7.84
N GLU A 260 -7.35 -7.87 -7.76
CA GLU A 260 -7.05 -9.24 -8.15
C GLU A 260 -7.95 -9.71 -9.29
N LYS A 261 -7.46 -10.64 -10.11
CA LYS A 261 -8.22 -11.27 -11.17
C LYS A 261 -9.04 -12.41 -10.59
N LYS A 262 -10.34 -12.41 -10.83
CA LYS A 262 -11.23 -13.52 -10.45
C LYS A 262 -10.86 -14.82 -11.17
N GLY A 263 -11.00 -15.95 -10.45
CA GLY A 263 -10.95 -17.29 -11.03
C GLY A 263 -9.56 -17.77 -11.44
N GLN A 264 -8.52 -17.28 -10.81
CA GLN A 264 -7.17 -17.86 -10.97
C GLN A 264 -7.08 -19.21 -10.26
N ASP A 265 -6.36 -20.18 -10.86
CA ASP A 265 -6.13 -21.51 -10.28
C ASP A 265 -5.35 -21.45 -8.96
N LEU A 266 -4.52 -20.44 -8.80
CA LEU A 266 -3.82 -20.08 -7.54
C LEU A 266 -4.12 -18.62 -7.23
N PRO A 267 -5.23 -18.33 -6.54
CA PRO A 267 -5.56 -16.96 -6.19
C PRO A 267 -4.47 -16.35 -5.31
N PRO A 268 -4.14 -15.07 -5.49
CA PRO A 268 -3.33 -14.33 -4.54
C PRO A 268 -3.92 -14.46 -3.15
N GLY A 269 -3.08 -14.53 -2.14
CA GLY A 269 -3.50 -14.69 -0.75
C GLY A 269 -2.33 -14.65 0.21
N LEU A 270 -2.57 -15.05 1.46
CA LEU A 270 -1.58 -14.98 2.55
C LEU A 270 -1.12 -13.55 2.83
N TRP A 271 -2.09 -12.64 2.96
CA TRP A 271 -1.81 -11.23 3.24
C TRP A 271 -2.17 -10.86 4.67
N SER A 272 -1.30 -10.10 5.30
CA SER A 272 -1.53 -9.47 6.59
C SER A 272 -1.31 -7.96 6.51
N ILE A 273 -2.37 -7.19 6.76
CA ILE A 273 -2.34 -5.73 6.87
C ILE A 273 -2.61 -5.41 8.34
N THR A 274 -1.56 -5.09 9.12
CA THR A 274 -1.69 -5.08 10.58
C THR A 274 -0.97 -3.91 11.27
N GLY A 275 -1.60 -3.35 12.29
CA GLY A 275 -0.97 -2.32 13.14
C GLY A 275 -0.61 -1.03 12.40
N ASN A 276 -1.30 -0.69 11.32
CA ASN A 276 -1.07 0.53 10.57
C ASN A 276 -1.99 1.66 11.04
N ILE A 277 -1.56 2.90 10.81
CA ILE A 277 -2.39 4.10 10.88
C ILE A 277 -2.71 4.49 9.44
N ILE A 278 -4.01 4.49 9.07
CA ILE A 278 -4.44 4.67 7.67
C ILE A 278 -5.54 5.75 7.62
N GLY A 279 -5.39 6.78 6.81
CA GLY A 279 -6.43 7.80 6.78
C GLY A 279 -6.38 8.87 5.70
N SER A 280 -7.45 9.63 5.67
CA SER A 280 -7.60 10.90 4.92
C SER A 280 -7.60 10.76 3.39
N GLN A 281 -8.17 9.68 2.84
CA GLN A 281 -8.33 9.51 1.39
C GLN A 281 -9.81 9.35 1.01
N GLU A 282 -10.12 9.28 -0.28
CA GLU A 282 -11.47 8.97 -0.78
C GLU A 282 -11.91 7.60 -0.26
N ASN A 283 -11.10 6.57 -0.45
CA ASN A 283 -11.25 5.28 0.22
C ASN A 283 -9.93 4.92 0.91
N ASN A 284 -9.94 4.57 2.19
CA ASN A 284 -8.68 4.26 2.87
C ASN A 284 -8.14 2.89 2.45
N VAL A 285 -8.97 1.86 2.44
CA VAL A 285 -8.63 0.53 1.92
C VAL A 285 -9.65 0.12 0.87
N HIS A 286 -9.21 -0.12 -0.35
CA HIS A 286 -10.07 -0.53 -1.46
C HIS A 286 -9.58 -1.84 -2.06
N LEU A 287 -10.34 -2.92 -1.87
CA LEU A 287 -10.03 -4.26 -2.36
C LEU A 287 -11.06 -4.66 -3.42
N THR A 288 -10.61 -5.12 -4.57
CA THR A 288 -11.47 -5.59 -5.67
C THR A 288 -11.05 -6.99 -6.11
N GLY A 289 -11.97 -7.95 -6.07
CA GLY A 289 -11.74 -9.34 -6.47
C GLY A 289 -10.81 -10.11 -5.53
N CYS A 290 -10.48 -9.56 -4.37
CA CYS A 290 -9.44 -10.06 -3.47
C CYS A 290 -9.89 -11.27 -2.66
N HIS A 291 -8.90 -12.09 -2.27
CA HIS A 291 -9.10 -13.32 -1.53
C HIS A 291 -8.03 -13.51 -0.43
N GLY A 292 -8.45 -14.00 0.75
CA GLY A 292 -7.53 -14.44 1.78
C GLY A 292 -6.69 -13.33 2.43
N ILE A 293 -7.27 -12.17 2.69
CA ILE A 293 -6.61 -11.01 3.30
C ILE A 293 -7.09 -10.79 4.73
N VAL A 294 -6.15 -10.61 5.65
CA VAL A 294 -6.43 -10.23 7.04
C VAL A 294 -6.05 -8.77 7.27
N LEU A 295 -7.02 -7.96 7.71
CA LEU A 295 -6.80 -6.60 8.23
C LEU A 295 -7.00 -6.63 9.73
N SER A 296 -5.94 -6.44 10.53
CA SER A 296 -6.04 -6.59 11.99
C SER A 296 -5.33 -5.49 12.77
N GLY A 297 -5.97 -5.01 13.84
CA GLY A 297 -5.35 -4.06 14.75
C GLY A 297 -4.94 -2.73 14.13
N ASN A 298 -5.55 -2.34 13.01
CA ASN A 298 -5.29 -1.05 12.38
C ASN A 298 -6.14 0.06 12.99
N HIS A 299 -5.60 1.28 12.97
CA HIS A 299 -6.35 2.49 13.21
C HIS A 299 -6.67 3.12 11.86
N ILE A 300 -7.94 3.07 11.43
CA ILE A 300 -8.38 3.56 10.12
C ILE A 300 -9.33 4.74 10.33
N TYR A 301 -8.99 5.91 9.80
CA TYR A 301 -9.71 7.13 10.13
C TYR A 301 -10.05 7.99 8.91
N SER A 302 -11.15 8.68 9.00
CA SER A 302 -11.60 9.74 8.07
C SER A 302 -11.42 9.41 6.59
N CYS A 303 -12.48 9.44 5.85
CA CYS A 303 -12.48 9.24 4.40
C CYS A 303 -13.60 10.08 3.77
N GLU A 304 -13.54 10.29 2.47
CA GLU A 304 -14.66 10.92 1.75
C GLU A 304 -15.79 9.94 1.50
N GLN A 305 -15.47 8.66 1.21
CA GLN A 305 -16.47 7.64 0.92
C GLN A 305 -16.46 6.51 1.95
N HIS A 306 -15.41 5.67 1.98
CA HIS A 306 -15.36 4.50 2.86
C HIS A 306 -13.97 4.30 3.48
N ASN A 307 -13.93 3.95 4.76
CA ASN A 307 -12.68 3.48 5.37
C ASN A 307 -12.24 2.14 4.78
N VAL A 308 -13.19 1.26 4.50
CA VAL A 308 -12.92 0.00 3.79
C VAL A 308 -14.01 -0.21 2.74
N LEU A 309 -13.59 -0.37 1.50
CA LEU A 309 -14.45 -0.76 0.38
C LEU A 309 -14.00 -2.12 -0.13
N LEU A 310 -14.89 -3.12 -0.05
CA LEU A 310 -14.69 -4.48 -0.56
C LEU A 310 -15.66 -4.75 -1.70
N GLU A 311 -15.14 -5.09 -2.86
CA GLU A 311 -15.93 -5.39 -4.04
C GLU A 311 -15.56 -6.76 -4.60
N GLU A 312 -16.53 -7.68 -4.65
CA GLU A 312 -16.34 -9.01 -5.21
C GLU A 312 -15.25 -9.84 -4.50
N CYS A 313 -15.11 -9.60 -3.18
CA CYS A 313 -14.08 -10.22 -2.35
C CYS A 313 -14.58 -11.47 -1.61
N SER A 314 -13.64 -12.31 -1.19
CA SER A 314 -13.94 -13.47 -0.35
C SER A 314 -12.84 -13.76 0.67
N GLN A 315 -13.20 -14.41 1.78
CA GLN A 315 -12.29 -14.78 2.86
C GLN A 315 -11.47 -13.58 3.40
N ILE A 316 -12.12 -12.41 3.48
CA ILE A 316 -11.53 -11.22 4.08
C ILE A 316 -11.88 -11.21 5.57
N ASN A 317 -10.88 -10.97 6.41
CA ASN A 317 -11.04 -10.88 7.85
C ASN A 317 -10.66 -9.48 8.37
N LEU A 318 -11.63 -8.75 8.91
CA LEU A 318 -11.44 -7.46 9.57
C LEU A 318 -11.52 -7.67 11.08
N THR A 319 -10.39 -7.70 11.79
CA THR A 319 -10.37 -8.05 13.22
C THR A 319 -9.69 -7.00 14.07
N GLY A 320 -10.37 -6.54 15.13
CA GLY A 320 -9.78 -5.65 16.13
C GLY A 320 -9.34 -4.30 15.60
N ASN A 321 -9.95 -3.82 14.50
CA ASN A 321 -9.64 -2.51 13.95
C ASN A 321 -10.48 -1.42 14.65
N ASN A 322 -9.91 -0.22 14.70
CA ASN A 322 -10.61 0.96 15.20
C ASN A 322 -10.89 1.92 14.04
N PHE A 323 -12.16 2.22 13.82
CA PHE A 323 -12.61 3.12 12.76
C PHE A 323 -13.22 4.37 13.38
N ARG A 324 -12.67 5.54 13.07
CA ARG A 324 -13.15 6.80 13.63
C ARG A 324 -12.92 7.98 12.69
N ARG A 325 -13.43 9.13 13.06
CA ARG A 325 -13.12 10.40 12.42
C ARG A 325 -11.97 11.10 13.14
N HIS A 326 -11.08 11.73 12.40
CA HIS A 326 -9.96 12.52 12.94
C HIS A 326 -9.73 13.82 12.17
N THR A 327 -10.14 13.88 10.89
CA THR A 327 -10.03 15.06 10.03
C THR A 327 -11.42 15.58 9.65
N ASP A 328 -11.50 16.60 8.80
CA ASP A 328 -12.76 17.15 8.32
C ASP A 328 -13.52 16.25 7.34
N LEU A 329 -12.90 15.18 6.85
CA LEU A 329 -13.57 14.18 6.02
C LEU A 329 -14.62 13.43 6.84
N ALA A 330 -15.83 13.33 6.28
CA ALA A 330 -17.03 13.04 7.06
C ALA A 330 -17.31 11.57 7.29
N ASN A 331 -16.80 10.66 6.47
CA ASN A 331 -17.21 9.27 6.51
C ASN A 331 -16.23 8.37 7.30
N THR A 332 -16.78 7.30 7.86
CA THR A 332 -16.04 6.30 8.65
C THR A 332 -16.49 4.87 8.34
N GLY A 333 -17.30 4.67 7.31
CA GLY A 333 -17.99 3.42 7.04
C GLY A 333 -17.15 2.34 6.37
N ILE A 334 -17.64 1.10 6.52
CA ILE A 334 -17.20 -0.10 5.78
C ILE A 334 -18.28 -0.45 4.77
N ARG A 335 -17.94 -0.65 3.52
CA ARG A 335 -18.86 -1.14 2.51
C ARG A 335 -18.36 -2.43 1.89
N MET A 336 -19.24 -3.43 1.84
CA MET A 336 -19.03 -4.68 1.11
C MET A 336 -20.09 -4.85 0.03
N ARG A 337 -19.66 -5.17 -1.18
CA ARG A 337 -20.56 -5.44 -2.29
C ARG A 337 -20.15 -6.73 -3.01
N ASP A 338 -21.15 -7.58 -3.34
CA ASP A 338 -20.96 -8.81 -4.09
C ASP A 338 -19.87 -9.75 -3.49
N SER A 339 -19.75 -9.72 -2.14
CA SER A 339 -18.68 -10.39 -1.40
C SER A 339 -19.23 -11.52 -0.52
N HIS A 340 -18.38 -12.52 -0.23
CA HIS A 340 -18.83 -13.67 0.56
C HIS A 340 -17.73 -14.27 1.44
N ASP A 341 -18.14 -15.09 2.45
CA ASP A 341 -17.23 -15.78 3.37
C ASP A 341 -16.26 -14.85 4.12
N CYS A 342 -16.74 -13.67 4.54
CA CYS A 342 -15.95 -12.68 5.24
C CYS A 342 -16.33 -12.57 6.71
N VAL A 343 -15.40 -12.06 7.53
CA VAL A 343 -15.60 -11.87 8.96
C VAL A 343 -15.25 -10.45 9.37
N ILE A 344 -16.09 -9.83 10.19
CA ILE A 344 -15.80 -8.56 10.90
C ILE A 344 -15.93 -8.86 12.39
N SER A 345 -14.85 -8.78 13.15
CA SER A 345 -14.88 -9.14 14.57
C SER A 345 -14.09 -8.20 15.48
N GLY A 346 -14.65 -7.91 16.66
CA GLY A 346 -13.98 -7.14 17.71
C GLY A 346 -13.57 -5.73 17.29
N CYS A 347 -14.23 -5.14 16.30
CA CYS A 347 -13.96 -3.78 15.82
C CYS A 347 -14.77 -2.74 16.60
N ILE A 348 -14.26 -1.52 16.67
CA ILE A 348 -15.00 -0.34 17.12
C ILE A 348 -15.19 0.58 15.93
N ILE A 349 -16.44 0.97 15.64
CA ILE A 349 -16.77 1.84 14.50
C ILE A 349 -17.64 2.99 15.05
N GLN A 350 -17.14 4.21 14.93
CA GLN A 350 -17.80 5.40 15.47
C GLN A 350 -18.00 6.48 14.39
N ASP A 351 -19.24 7.02 14.32
CA ASP A 351 -19.51 8.25 13.59
C ASP A 351 -19.33 9.45 14.53
N GLU A 352 -18.20 10.14 14.40
CA GLU A 352 -17.88 11.35 15.17
C GLU A 352 -18.28 12.64 14.42
N SER A 353 -19.16 12.56 13.43
CA SER A 353 -19.62 13.72 12.68
C SER A 353 -20.23 14.79 13.62
N PRO A 354 -20.02 16.08 13.35
CA PRO A 354 -20.67 17.15 14.10
C PRO A 354 -22.19 17.06 14.06
N GLU A 355 -22.82 17.69 15.01
CA GLU A 355 -24.29 17.71 15.07
C GLU A 355 -24.89 18.31 13.79
N GLY A 356 -25.86 17.61 13.19
CA GLY A 356 -26.48 18.01 11.93
C GLY A 356 -25.71 17.64 10.64
N GLN A 357 -24.49 17.12 10.75
CA GLN A 357 -23.65 16.66 9.63
C GLN A 357 -23.47 15.14 9.67
N ALA A 358 -24.58 14.38 9.70
CA ALA A 358 -24.48 12.93 9.57
C ALA A 358 -23.81 12.58 8.23
N SER A 359 -22.94 11.59 8.23
CA SER A 359 -22.21 11.13 7.03
C SER A 359 -23.11 10.69 5.87
N GLY A 360 -24.37 10.35 6.17
CA GLY A 360 -25.32 9.78 5.20
C GLY A 360 -25.01 8.34 4.80
N VAL A 361 -23.91 7.78 5.30
CA VAL A 361 -23.46 6.41 5.04
C VAL A 361 -23.52 5.63 6.34
N SER A 362 -24.11 4.44 6.33
CA SER A 362 -24.17 3.57 7.50
C SER A 362 -22.76 3.10 7.88
N LEU A 363 -22.52 2.80 9.17
CA LEU A 363 -21.19 2.40 9.62
C LEU A 363 -20.73 1.09 8.97
N ILE A 364 -21.65 0.15 8.72
CA ILE A 364 -21.41 -0.99 7.83
C ILE A 364 -22.55 -1.07 6.80
N GLU A 365 -22.20 -1.15 5.53
CA GLU A 365 -23.12 -1.39 4.42
C GLU A 365 -22.77 -2.70 3.72
N LEU A 366 -23.72 -3.63 3.65
CA LEU A 366 -23.61 -4.89 2.93
C LEU A 366 -24.61 -4.91 1.77
N LEU A 367 -24.16 -5.17 0.55
CA LEU A 367 -25.03 -5.27 -0.62
C LEU A 367 -24.73 -6.55 -1.41
N ARG A 368 -25.75 -7.39 -1.59
CA ARG A 368 -25.63 -8.71 -2.27
C ARG A 368 -24.49 -9.57 -1.70
N CYS A 369 -24.34 -9.54 -0.38
CA CYS A 369 -23.32 -10.32 0.31
C CYS A 369 -23.90 -11.64 0.85
N ARG A 370 -23.01 -12.63 1.02
CA ARG A 370 -23.41 -13.94 1.51
C ARG A 370 -22.40 -14.53 2.48
N ARG A 371 -22.86 -15.22 3.54
CA ARG A 371 -22.00 -15.83 4.58
C ARG A 371 -21.01 -14.82 5.18
N ILE A 372 -21.54 -13.71 5.67
CA ILE A 372 -20.77 -12.71 6.41
C ILE A 372 -21.06 -12.87 7.90
N THR A 373 -20.00 -12.93 8.71
CA THR A 373 -20.13 -12.93 10.17
C THR A 373 -19.66 -11.58 10.73
N ILE A 374 -20.53 -10.95 11.53
CA ILE A 374 -20.21 -9.72 12.28
C ILE A 374 -20.33 -10.06 13.76
N GLN A 375 -19.22 -10.05 14.50
CA GLN A 375 -19.20 -10.52 15.88
C GLN A 375 -18.46 -9.57 16.82
N GLY A 376 -19.09 -9.25 17.98
CA GLY A 376 -18.47 -8.45 19.03
C GLY A 376 -18.05 -7.05 18.58
N VAL A 377 -18.77 -6.47 17.63
CA VAL A 377 -18.52 -5.13 17.09
C VAL A 377 -19.29 -4.09 17.90
N GLN A 378 -18.63 -2.96 18.20
CA GLN A 378 -19.29 -1.79 18.78
C GLN A 378 -19.58 -0.76 17.68
N PHE A 379 -20.87 -0.47 17.48
CA PHE A 379 -21.37 0.56 16.57
C PHE A 379 -21.79 1.77 17.42
N ILE A 380 -21.11 2.90 17.24
CA ILE A 380 -21.33 4.09 18.04
C ILE A 380 -21.80 5.23 17.13
N ASP A 381 -22.94 5.84 17.48
CA ASP A 381 -23.57 6.97 16.76
C ASP A 381 -23.90 6.69 15.27
N GLY A 382 -24.20 5.46 14.89
CA GLY A 382 -24.51 5.11 13.50
C GLY A 382 -25.67 5.93 12.92
N ALA A 383 -25.44 6.59 11.80
CA ALA A 383 -26.44 7.39 11.10
C ALA A 383 -26.20 7.34 9.56
N PRO A 384 -27.16 6.84 8.75
CA PRO A 384 -28.56 6.51 9.13
C PRO A 384 -28.71 5.24 9.96
N PHE A 385 -27.78 4.25 9.83
CA PHE A 385 -27.77 2.99 10.59
C PHE A 385 -26.37 2.60 11.05
N GLY A 386 -26.27 1.80 12.11
CA GLY A 386 -25.05 1.09 12.45
C GLY A 386 -24.73 0.03 11.37
N LEU A 387 -25.74 -0.77 11.01
CA LEU A 387 -25.65 -1.80 9.97
C LEU A 387 -26.81 -1.67 8.98
N ALA A 388 -26.51 -1.60 7.68
CA ALA A 388 -27.49 -1.70 6.61
C ALA A 388 -27.12 -2.89 5.69
N ALA A 389 -28.09 -3.78 5.43
CA ALA A 389 -27.91 -4.94 4.56
C ALA A 389 -29.03 -4.98 3.50
N GLY A 390 -28.65 -5.08 2.23
CA GLY A 390 -29.55 -5.20 1.09
C GLY A 390 -29.26 -6.45 0.27
N ASP A 391 -30.31 -7.24 -0.04
CA ASP A 391 -30.23 -8.47 -0.84
C ASP A 391 -29.16 -9.47 -0.33
N CYS A 392 -29.08 -9.66 0.97
CA CYS A 392 -28.06 -10.46 1.64
C CYS A 392 -28.61 -11.75 2.22
N SER A 393 -27.81 -12.80 2.26
CA SER A 393 -28.20 -14.10 2.82
C SER A 393 -27.09 -14.72 3.67
N GLU A 394 -27.50 -15.55 4.64
CA GLU A 394 -26.60 -16.30 5.51
C GLU A 394 -25.67 -15.37 6.33
N LEU A 395 -26.22 -14.21 6.76
CA LEU A 395 -25.51 -13.28 7.64
C LEU A 395 -25.69 -13.70 9.10
N ILE A 396 -24.62 -13.59 9.88
CA ILE A 396 -24.65 -13.80 11.34
C ILE A 396 -24.16 -12.51 12.02
N ILE A 397 -25.03 -11.85 12.78
CA ILE A 397 -24.71 -10.71 13.61
C ILE A 397 -24.82 -11.15 15.06
N ASN A 398 -23.71 -11.25 15.79
CA ASN A 398 -23.69 -11.85 17.12
C ASN A 398 -22.88 -11.03 18.12
N GLY A 399 -23.44 -10.84 19.32
CA GLY A 399 -22.73 -10.20 20.44
C GLY A 399 -22.31 -8.76 20.17
N CYS A 400 -23.03 -8.04 19.31
CA CYS A 400 -22.72 -6.65 18.94
C CYS A 400 -23.46 -5.65 19.83
N ILE A 401 -22.89 -4.46 19.96
CA ILE A 401 -23.50 -3.33 20.67
C ILE A 401 -23.78 -2.20 19.70
N PHE A 402 -25.01 -1.77 19.59
CA PHE A 402 -25.44 -0.60 18.82
C PHE A 402 -25.88 0.48 19.80
N SER A 403 -25.16 1.57 19.92
CA SER A 403 -25.44 2.60 20.94
C SER A 403 -25.05 4.01 20.50
N GLY A 404 -25.49 5.01 21.24
CA GLY A 404 -24.98 6.39 21.14
C GLY A 404 -23.74 6.60 21.99
N ASP A 405 -22.96 7.61 21.64
CA ASP A 405 -21.77 8.02 22.38
C ASP A 405 -22.15 8.48 23.80
N LEU A 406 -21.55 7.85 24.80
CA LEU A 406 -21.77 8.16 26.21
C LEU A 406 -21.30 9.56 26.62
N ASN A 407 -20.39 10.14 25.85
CA ASN A 407 -19.85 11.50 26.10
C ASN A 407 -20.72 12.61 25.49
N LYS A 408 -21.76 12.26 24.69
CA LYS A 408 -22.66 13.22 24.03
C LYS A 408 -24.03 13.27 24.73
N THR A 409 -24.59 14.49 24.83
CA THR A 409 -25.92 14.70 25.37
C THR A 409 -26.71 15.67 24.48
N PRO A 410 -27.88 15.28 23.88
CA PRO A 410 -28.43 13.93 23.90
C PRO A 410 -27.62 12.91 23.11
N ARG A 411 -27.67 11.64 23.52
CA ARG A 411 -27.07 10.55 22.72
C ARG A 411 -27.77 10.46 21.37
N ARG A 412 -26.99 10.28 20.33
CA ARG A 412 -27.51 10.08 18.98
C ARG A 412 -27.71 8.58 18.76
N SER A 413 -28.91 8.10 18.88
CA SER A 413 -29.26 6.78 18.37
C SER A 413 -30.34 6.99 17.30
N ARG A 414 -29.96 6.88 16.01
CA ARG A 414 -30.94 7.13 14.95
C ARG A 414 -31.48 5.86 14.33
N GLY A 415 -30.64 4.96 13.96
CA GLY A 415 -31.03 3.65 13.44
C GLY A 415 -29.96 2.64 13.78
N SER A 416 -30.31 1.48 14.26
CA SER A 416 -29.32 0.49 14.60
C SER A 416 -29.10 -0.47 13.45
N ILE A 417 -30.16 -1.07 12.95
CA ILE A 417 -30.06 -2.13 11.92
C ILE A 417 -31.14 -1.95 10.87
N GLN A 418 -30.77 -2.08 9.62
CA GLN A 418 -31.66 -2.15 8.47
C GLN A 418 -31.40 -3.40 7.65
N PHE A 419 -32.45 -4.15 7.30
CA PHE A 419 -32.43 -5.20 6.28
C PHE A 419 -33.53 -4.93 5.25
N VAL A 420 -33.16 -4.87 3.99
CA VAL A 420 -34.07 -4.62 2.85
C VAL A 420 -33.83 -5.63 1.74
N GLY A 421 -34.83 -5.77 0.85
CA GLY A 421 -34.76 -6.64 -0.32
C GLY A 421 -34.91 -8.13 0.03
N GLU A 422 -34.39 -8.99 -0.86
CA GLU A 422 -34.54 -10.43 -0.73
C GLU A 422 -33.36 -11.06 0.02
N GLY A 423 -33.66 -12.02 0.91
CA GLY A 423 -32.63 -12.71 1.68
C GLY A 423 -33.14 -13.94 2.40
N GLN A 424 -32.23 -14.74 2.92
CA GLN A 424 -32.59 -15.93 3.71
C GLN A 424 -31.52 -16.27 4.73
N LYS A 425 -31.96 -16.92 5.85
CA LYS A 425 -31.07 -17.43 6.90
C LYS A 425 -30.19 -16.34 7.53
N ASN A 426 -30.69 -15.12 7.65
CA ASN A 426 -30.03 -14.04 8.35
C ASN A 426 -30.38 -14.12 9.85
N LEU A 427 -29.36 -14.04 10.73
CA LEU A 427 -29.52 -14.18 12.18
C LEU A 427 -28.93 -12.97 12.90
N ILE A 428 -29.70 -12.37 13.78
CA ILE A 428 -29.23 -11.40 14.78
C ILE A 428 -29.39 -12.04 16.15
N SER A 429 -28.30 -12.18 16.91
CA SER A 429 -28.35 -12.87 18.20
C SER A 429 -27.45 -12.25 19.26
N ALA A 430 -27.86 -12.30 20.50
CA ALA A 430 -27.13 -11.84 21.67
C ALA A 430 -26.61 -10.39 21.55
N CYS A 431 -27.34 -9.52 20.85
CA CYS A 431 -26.95 -8.12 20.62
C CYS A 431 -27.66 -7.19 21.62
N GLN A 432 -27.00 -6.08 21.97
CA GLN A 432 -27.61 -4.93 22.59
C GLN A 432 -27.89 -3.87 21.52
N ILE A 433 -29.15 -3.45 21.38
CA ILE A 433 -29.57 -2.61 20.26
C ILE A 433 -30.37 -1.41 20.78
N ASP A 434 -29.71 -0.28 20.93
CA ASP A 434 -30.33 1.00 21.28
C ASP A 434 -30.72 1.73 20.01
N GLY A 435 -32.02 1.75 19.66
CA GLY A 435 -32.53 2.43 18.47
C GLY A 435 -33.35 1.54 17.54
N ALA A 436 -33.79 2.12 16.42
CA ALA A 436 -34.76 1.47 15.55
C ALA A 436 -34.15 0.35 14.71
N MET A 437 -34.84 -0.78 14.64
CA MET A 437 -34.62 -1.81 13.63
C MET A 437 -35.65 -1.70 12.51
N LYS A 438 -35.21 -1.78 11.26
CA LYS A 438 -36.06 -1.86 10.07
C LYS A 438 -35.78 -3.17 9.36
N LEU A 439 -36.65 -4.16 9.53
CA LEU A 439 -36.50 -5.50 8.97
C LEU A 439 -37.64 -5.77 7.98
N GLU A 440 -37.31 -5.85 6.68
CA GLU A 440 -38.28 -6.29 5.68
C GLU A 440 -38.49 -7.81 5.78
N ALA A 441 -39.73 -8.28 5.68
CA ALA A 441 -40.03 -9.70 5.79
C ALA A 441 -39.31 -10.56 4.73
N ALA A 442 -39.13 -10.03 3.51
CA ALA A 442 -38.43 -10.70 2.41
C ALA A 442 -36.96 -10.93 2.71
N ALA A 443 -36.34 -10.14 3.59
CA ALA A 443 -34.95 -10.27 3.97
C ALA A 443 -34.64 -11.52 4.85
N GLY A 444 -35.65 -12.24 5.33
CA GLY A 444 -35.51 -13.53 6.02
C GLY A 444 -34.65 -13.48 7.28
N VAL A 445 -34.86 -12.45 8.13
CA VAL A 445 -34.08 -12.21 9.36
C VAL A 445 -34.77 -12.83 10.57
N VAL A 446 -34.03 -13.54 11.38
CA VAL A 446 -34.45 -14.02 12.70
C VAL A 446 -33.67 -13.28 13.78
N VAL A 447 -34.38 -12.75 14.78
CA VAL A 447 -33.78 -12.09 15.96
C VAL A 447 -33.93 -13.01 17.16
N PHE A 448 -32.84 -13.28 17.89
CA PHE A 448 -32.83 -14.20 19.00
C PHE A 448 -31.96 -13.70 20.15
N ASN A 449 -32.46 -13.83 21.41
CA ASN A 449 -31.72 -13.45 22.62
C ASN A 449 -31.02 -12.06 22.54
N SER A 450 -31.69 -11.09 21.94
CA SER A 450 -31.18 -9.72 21.85
C SER A 450 -32.04 -8.80 22.72
N ILE A 451 -31.47 -7.72 23.23
CA ILE A 451 -32.11 -6.73 24.09
C ILE A 451 -32.03 -5.34 23.48
N GLY A 452 -33.05 -4.51 23.69
CA GLY A 452 -33.08 -3.12 23.25
C GLY A 452 -34.44 -2.60 22.91
N ASP A 453 -34.52 -1.33 22.49
CA ASP A 453 -35.76 -0.66 22.15
C ASP A 453 -36.38 -1.27 20.88
N GLY A 454 -37.65 -1.66 20.97
CA GLY A 454 -38.41 -2.22 19.85
C GLY A 454 -38.22 -3.73 19.60
N ILE A 455 -37.52 -4.45 20.48
CA ILE A 455 -37.47 -5.91 20.49
C ILE A 455 -38.57 -6.43 21.44
N THR A 456 -39.60 -7.00 20.88
CA THR A 456 -40.57 -7.82 21.68
C THR A 456 -39.96 -9.19 21.92
N GLN A 457 -39.73 -9.56 23.19
CA GLN A 457 -39.28 -10.89 23.61
C GLN A 457 -40.32 -11.96 23.31
#